data_a3fe7242983fbc26e40508d92a43e53b
#
_entry.id   a3fe7242983fbc26e40508d92a43e53b
#
_cell.length_a   1.000
_cell.length_b   1.000
_cell.length_c   1.000
_cell.angle_alpha   90.00
_cell.angle_beta   90.00
_cell.angle_gamma   90.00
#
_symmetry.space_group_name_H-M   'P 1'
#
loop_
_entity.id
_entity.type
_entity.pdbx_description
1 polymer ?
#
loop_
_entity_poly.entity_id
_entity_poly.type
_entity_poly.pdbx_seq_one_letter_code
_entity_poly.pdbx_strand_id
1 'polypeptide(L)'
;MPRIKQFVSFLSIILFLGASPAFAKEDTPETLDGTTKVSAEKLIEVLQSSPDLVVIDSRKPSDRAKGFIEGSVALPNTDTNEASLASNIKSKTTPIAFYCNGIKCGRSYAAAKIALGLGYTNIYWFRGGWDEWTQKGLPVMKN
;
A
#
# COMPACT_ATOMS: atom_id res chain seq x y z
N MET A 1 -68.00 42.80 13.79
CA MET A 1 -67.13 41.76 14.30
C MET A 1 -66.27 41.22 13.16
N PRO A 2 -64.99 41.49 13.09
CA PRO A 2 -64.18 40.98 12.01
C PRO A 2 -63.75 39.53 12.30
N ARG A 3 -63.97 38.68 11.30
CA ARG A 3 -63.57 37.26 11.30
C ARG A 3 -62.04 37.16 11.16
N ILE A 4 -61.40 36.59 12.14
CA ILE A 4 -59.99 36.21 12.09
C ILE A 4 -59.82 35.00 11.18
N LYS A 5 -59.15 35.19 10.03
CA LYS A 5 -58.72 34.09 9.15
C LYS A 5 -57.46 33.50 9.73
N GLN A 6 -57.55 32.26 10.22
CA GLN A 6 -56.36 31.48 10.63
C GLN A 6 -55.59 31.07 9.37
N PHE A 7 -54.40 31.59 9.22
CA PHE A 7 -53.40 31.08 8.27
C PHE A 7 -52.73 29.84 8.87
N VAL A 8 -53.11 28.68 8.37
CA VAL A 8 -52.39 27.44 8.66
C VAL A 8 -51.12 27.39 7.78
N SER A 9 -49.99 27.72 8.40
CA SER A 9 -48.68 27.59 7.72
C SER A 9 -48.26 26.13 7.71
N PHE A 10 -48.31 25.52 6.54
CA PHE A 10 -47.71 24.19 6.32
C PHE A 10 -46.19 24.35 6.26
N LEU A 11 -45.55 23.99 7.36
CA LEU A 11 -44.07 23.86 7.41
C LEU A 11 -43.68 22.56 6.73
N SER A 12 -43.31 22.62 5.45
CA SER A 12 -42.74 21.49 4.72
C SER A 12 -41.35 21.20 5.25
N ILE A 13 -41.23 20.16 6.07
CA ILE A 13 -39.93 19.61 6.50
C ILE A 13 -39.33 18.87 5.29
N ILE A 14 -38.39 19.52 4.60
CA ILE A 14 -37.56 18.89 3.60
C ILE A 14 -36.52 18.02 4.32
N LEU A 15 -36.77 16.71 4.36
CA LEU A 15 -35.81 15.72 4.87
C LEU A 15 -34.66 15.59 3.86
N PHE A 16 -33.57 16.32 4.07
CA PHE A 16 -32.34 16.10 3.35
C PHE A 16 -31.77 14.73 3.74
N LEU A 17 -32.04 13.69 2.95
CA LEU A 17 -31.26 12.46 2.98
C LEU A 17 -29.86 12.82 2.48
N GLY A 18 -28.96 13.13 3.43
CA GLY A 18 -27.55 13.27 3.16
C GLY A 18 -26.96 11.90 2.77
N ALA A 19 -26.90 11.63 1.48
CA ALA A 19 -26.05 10.55 0.99
C ALA A 19 -24.60 10.94 1.27
N SER A 20 -24.00 10.35 2.31
CA SER A 20 -22.56 10.48 2.53
C SER A 20 -21.84 9.91 1.30
N PRO A 21 -20.96 10.66 0.63
CA PRO A 21 -20.17 10.09 -0.44
C PRO A 21 -19.32 8.97 0.15
N ALA A 22 -19.52 7.75 -0.34
CA ALA A 22 -18.59 6.67 -0.06
C ALA A 22 -17.26 7.05 -0.71
N PHE A 23 -16.27 7.46 0.10
CA PHE A 23 -14.92 7.71 -0.37
C PHE A 23 -14.34 6.37 -0.84
N ALA A 24 -14.34 6.16 -2.16
CA ALA A 24 -13.56 5.08 -2.76
C ALA A 24 -12.09 5.33 -2.41
N LYS A 25 -11.39 4.28 -1.95
CA LYS A 25 -9.97 4.38 -1.66
C LYS A 25 -9.23 4.70 -2.97
N GLU A 26 -8.56 5.83 -3.02
CA GLU A 26 -7.80 6.26 -4.20
C GLU A 26 -6.58 5.36 -4.43
N ASP A 27 -6.17 5.26 -5.70
CA ASP A 27 -4.94 4.58 -6.06
C ASP A 27 -3.73 5.33 -5.48
N THR A 28 -2.67 4.60 -5.18
CA THR A 28 -1.39 5.22 -4.82
C THR A 28 -0.82 5.98 -6.03
N PRO A 29 0.07 6.97 -5.82
CA PRO A 29 0.76 7.63 -6.92
C PRO A 29 1.37 6.63 -7.91
N GLU A 30 1.47 7.01 -9.19
CA GLU A 30 2.05 6.15 -10.23
C GLU A 30 3.54 5.93 -10.06
N THR A 31 4.24 6.89 -9.47
CA THR A 31 5.68 6.87 -9.24
C THR A 31 6.03 7.29 -7.83
N LEU A 32 7.21 6.92 -7.40
CA LEU A 32 7.85 7.42 -6.19
C LEU A 32 9.29 7.76 -6.54
N ASP A 33 9.60 9.05 -6.52
CA ASP A 33 10.94 9.55 -6.84
C ASP A 33 12.01 8.88 -5.95
N GLY A 34 13.12 8.50 -6.56
CA GLY A 34 14.18 7.76 -5.89
C GLY A 34 13.99 6.24 -5.87
N THR A 35 12.89 5.73 -6.45
CA THR A 35 12.65 4.30 -6.63
C THR A 35 12.53 3.89 -8.09
N THR A 36 12.78 2.62 -8.37
CA THR A 36 12.46 1.99 -9.64
C THR A 36 11.15 1.21 -9.50
N LYS A 37 10.08 1.68 -10.17
CA LYS A 37 8.81 0.92 -10.23
C LYS A 37 9.02 -0.33 -11.08
N VAL A 38 8.57 -1.48 -10.57
CA VAL A 38 8.70 -2.79 -11.24
C VAL A 38 7.37 -3.51 -11.34
N SER A 39 7.20 -4.31 -12.40
CA SER A 39 6.14 -5.33 -12.51
C SER A 39 6.58 -6.62 -11.80
N ALA A 40 5.67 -7.59 -11.71
CA ALA A 40 6.00 -8.91 -11.17
C ALA A 40 7.12 -9.60 -11.97
N GLU A 41 7.08 -9.53 -13.31
CA GLU A 41 8.12 -10.10 -14.18
C GLU A 41 9.47 -9.45 -13.92
N LYS A 42 9.48 -8.11 -13.81
CA LYS A 42 10.72 -7.40 -13.53
C LYS A 42 11.26 -7.68 -12.14
N LEU A 43 10.40 -7.87 -11.15
CA LEU A 43 10.81 -8.29 -9.82
C LEU A 43 11.48 -9.68 -9.86
N ILE A 44 10.94 -10.61 -10.65
CA ILE A 44 11.53 -11.94 -10.85
C ILE A 44 12.93 -11.83 -11.50
N GLU A 45 13.08 -11.00 -12.53
CA GLU A 45 14.39 -10.75 -13.14
C GLU A 45 15.41 -10.21 -12.13
N VAL A 46 14.99 -9.26 -11.29
CA VAL A 46 15.86 -8.67 -10.26
C VAL A 46 16.22 -9.72 -9.20
N LEU A 47 15.27 -10.57 -8.78
CA LEU A 47 15.52 -11.70 -7.87
C LEU A 47 16.57 -12.65 -8.42
N GLN A 48 16.56 -12.91 -9.73
CA GLN A 48 17.51 -13.81 -10.39
C GLN A 48 18.89 -13.19 -10.58
N SER A 49 18.95 -11.87 -10.78
CA SER A 49 20.20 -11.14 -11.08
C SER A 49 20.88 -10.53 -9.85
N SER A 50 20.16 -10.38 -8.74
CA SER A 50 20.64 -9.72 -7.51
C SER A 50 20.42 -10.64 -6.32
N PRO A 51 21.37 -11.53 -6.01
CA PRO A 51 21.18 -12.51 -4.94
C PRO A 51 21.11 -11.90 -3.53
N ASP A 52 21.50 -10.66 -3.37
CA ASP A 52 21.38 -9.88 -2.13
C ASP A 52 20.13 -9.01 -2.03
N LEU A 53 19.22 -9.10 -3.04
CA LEU A 53 17.94 -8.39 -2.98
C LEU A 53 17.12 -8.83 -1.76
N VAL A 54 16.69 -7.85 -0.98
CA VAL A 54 15.76 -8.06 0.13
C VAL A 54 14.37 -7.64 -0.31
N VAL A 55 13.42 -8.57 -0.34
CA VAL A 55 12.01 -8.28 -0.62
C VAL A 55 11.27 -8.07 0.69
N ILE A 56 10.63 -6.91 0.84
CA ILE A 56 9.90 -6.53 2.05
C ILE A 56 8.40 -6.53 1.80
N ASP A 57 7.69 -7.32 2.58
CA ASP A 57 6.24 -7.35 2.66
C ASP A 57 5.76 -6.31 3.68
N SER A 58 5.26 -5.18 3.19
CA SER A 58 4.80 -4.05 4.01
C SER A 58 3.34 -4.19 4.47
N ARG A 59 2.69 -5.34 4.20
CA ARG A 59 1.30 -5.59 4.57
C ARG A 59 1.15 -5.84 6.07
N LYS A 60 -0.11 -5.81 6.52
CA LYS A 60 -0.48 -6.24 7.87
C LYS A 60 -0.21 -7.75 8.04
N PRO A 61 0.08 -8.21 9.27
CA PRO A 61 0.22 -9.64 9.55
C PRO A 61 -1.00 -10.48 9.11
N SER A 62 -2.21 -9.95 9.25
CA SER A 62 -3.44 -10.63 8.81
C SER A 62 -3.56 -10.83 7.29
N ASP A 63 -2.97 -9.93 6.50
CA ASP A 63 -2.91 -10.08 5.05
C ASP A 63 -1.84 -11.09 4.65
N ARG A 64 -0.67 -11.00 5.28
CA ARG A 64 0.44 -11.94 5.05
C ARG A 64 0.07 -13.38 5.44
N ALA A 65 -0.74 -13.59 6.45
CA ALA A 65 -1.21 -14.91 6.87
C ALA A 65 -1.96 -15.67 5.77
N LYS A 66 -2.52 -14.97 4.78
CA LYS A 66 -3.20 -15.57 3.61
C LYS A 66 -2.23 -16.08 2.55
N GLY A 67 -0.97 -15.71 2.65
CA GLY A 67 0.11 -16.05 1.73
C GLY A 67 1.04 -14.88 1.48
N PHE A 68 2.25 -15.17 0.97
CA PHE A 68 3.29 -14.16 0.73
C PHE A 68 4.25 -14.62 -0.38
N ILE A 69 5.03 -13.68 -0.92
CA ILE A 69 6.08 -13.98 -1.89
C ILE A 69 7.22 -14.69 -1.16
N GLU A 70 7.68 -15.81 -1.70
CA GLU A 70 8.77 -16.61 -1.12
C GLU A 70 10.02 -15.75 -0.84
N GLY A 71 10.61 -15.97 0.33
CA GLY A 71 11.80 -15.23 0.78
C GLY A 71 11.55 -13.79 1.21
N SER A 72 10.32 -13.28 1.13
CA SER A 72 10.01 -11.93 1.60
C SER A 72 10.04 -11.82 3.12
N VAL A 73 10.59 -10.69 3.60
CA VAL A 73 10.63 -10.32 5.01
C VAL A 73 9.31 -9.65 5.40
N ALA A 74 8.68 -10.12 6.47
CA ALA A 74 7.51 -9.48 7.06
C ALA A 74 7.94 -8.21 7.80
N LEU A 75 7.66 -7.04 7.25
CA LEU A 75 7.96 -5.76 7.87
C LEU A 75 6.85 -4.74 7.53
N PRO A 76 5.74 -4.72 8.30
CA PRO A 76 4.69 -3.73 8.12
C PRO A 76 5.25 -2.30 8.08
N ASN A 77 4.62 -1.43 7.31
CA ASN A 77 5.08 -0.04 7.21
C ASN A 77 5.09 0.70 8.56
N THR A 78 4.23 0.30 9.50
CA THR A 78 4.20 0.83 10.87
C THR A 78 5.43 0.48 11.69
N ASP A 79 6.11 -0.61 11.34
CA ASP A 79 7.29 -1.13 12.02
C ASP A 79 8.58 -0.79 11.25
N THR A 80 8.44 -0.18 10.07
CA THR A 80 9.57 0.25 9.25
C THR A 80 10.23 1.49 9.86
N ASN A 81 11.47 1.34 10.30
CA ASN A 81 12.30 2.39 10.89
C ASN A 81 13.79 2.06 10.68
N GLU A 82 14.67 2.94 11.16
CA GLU A 82 16.11 2.76 10.98
C GLU A 82 16.62 1.43 11.56
N ALA A 83 16.19 1.06 12.76
CA ALA A 83 16.65 -0.17 13.42
C ALA A 83 16.16 -1.42 12.70
N SER A 84 14.87 -1.46 12.30
CA SER A 84 14.29 -2.60 11.59
C SER A 84 14.86 -2.77 10.18
N LEU A 85 15.15 -1.69 9.48
CA LEU A 85 15.83 -1.75 8.18
C LEU A 85 17.26 -2.21 8.32
N ALA A 86 18.02 -1.65 9.28
CA ALA A 86 19.41 -2.03 9.52
C ALA A 86 19.57 -3.50 9.95
N SER A 87 18.58 -4.08 10.63
CA SER A 87 18.63 -5.50 11.02
C SER A 87 18.34 -6.46 9.87
N ASN A 88 17.67 -6.01 8.80
CA ASN A 88 17.33 -6.83 7.66
C ASN A 88 18.18 -6.56 6.41
N ILE A 89 18.87 -5.42 6.34
CA ILE A 89 19.52 -4.92 5.13
C ILE A 89 20.97 -4.55 5.46
N LYS A 90 21.91 -5.15 4.73
CA LYS A 90 23.35 -5.06 5.02
C LYS A 90 23.93 -3.65 4.88
N SER A 91 23.47 -2.87 3.91
CA SER A 91 24.00 -1.54 3.62
C SER A 91 22.95 -0.64 2.95
N LYS A 92 23.24 0.65 2.87
CA LYS A 92 22.35 1.62 2.20
C LYS A 92 22.27 1.43 0.69
N THR A 93 23.18 0.67 0.09
CA THR A 93 23.22 0.34 -1.34
C THR A 93 22.68 -1.04 -1.67
N THR A 94 22.39 -1.87 -0.66
CA THR A 94 21.74 -3.18 -0.86
C THR A 94 20.40 -2.99 -1.57
N PRO A 95 20.10 -3.76 -2.63
CA PRO A 95 18.82 -3.66 -3.31
C PRO A 95 17.66 -4.11 -2.43
N ILE A 96 16.60 -3.33 -2.40
CA ILE A 96 15.39 -3.60 -1.61
C ILE A 96 14.18 -3.49 -2.51
N ALA A 97 13.27 -4.45 -2.45
CA ALA A 97 11.98 -4.35 -3.11
C ALA A 97 10.86 -4.30 -2.07
N PHE A 98 10.05 -3.26 -2.10
CA PHE A 98 8.86 -3.13 -1.25
C PHE A 98 7.59 -3.50 -2.00
N TYR A 99 6.72 -4.29 -1.38
CA TYR A 99 5.39 -4.56 -1.90
C TYR A 99 4.31 -4.52 -0.81
N CYS A 100 3.07 -4.37 -1.25
CA CYS A 100 1.86 -4.35 -0.43
C CYS A 100 0.77 -5.19 -1.11
N ASN A 101 -0.51 -4.95 -0.78
CA ASN A 101 -1.61 -5.68 -1.42
C ASN A 101 -1.76 -5.33 -2.91
N GLY A 102 -1.71 -4.05 -3.27
CA GLY A 102 -1.88 -3.61 -4.67
C GLY A 102 -1.89 -2.09 -4.80
N ILE A 103 -2.34 -1.60 -5.94
CA ILE A 103 -2.27 -0.17 -6.31
C ILE A 103 -3.03 0.77 -5.36
N LYS A 104 -4.02 0.25 -4.63
CA LYS A 104 -4.79 1.01 -3.61
C LYS A 104 -4.21 0.91 -2.20
N CYS A 105 -3.07 0.23 -2.03
CA CYS A 105 -2.43 0.04 -0.74
C CYS A 105 -1.21 0.95 -0.58
N GLY A 106 -1.29 1.98 0.24
CA GLY A 106 -0.21 2.94 0.48
C GLY A 106 0.93 2.45 1.39
N ARG A 107 0.92 1.20 1.89
CA ARG A 107 1.89 0.73 2.90
C ARG A 107 3.29 0.60 2.34
N SER A 108 3.46 -0.02 1.16
CA SER A 108 4.78 -0.13 0.52
C SER A 108 5.30 1.23 0.06
N TYR A 109 4.42 2.12 -0.38
CA TYR A 109 4.77 3.51 -0.68
C TYR A 109 5.33 4.22 0.55
N ALA A 110 4.65 4.13 1.69
CA ALA A 110 5.08 4.72 2.95
C ALA A 110 6.41 4.12 3.45
N ALA A 111 6.56 2.78 3.40
CA ALA A 111 7.79 2.10 3.80
C ALA A 111 8.98 2.49 2.92
N ALA A 112 8.80 2.55 1.61
CA ALA A 112 9.83 2.99 0.67
C ALA A 112 10.25 4.45 0.92
N LYS A 113 9.30 5.35 1.22
CA LYS A 113 9.63 6.74 1.60
C LYS A 113 10.47 6.82 2.86
N ILE A 114 10.18 6.00 3.86
CA ILE A 114 10.98 5.93 5.09
C ILE A 114 12.41 5.49 4.74
N ALA A 115 12.57 4.43 3.94
CA ALA A 115 13.87 3.95 3.52
C ALA A 115 14.68 5.01 2.74
N LEU A 116 14.03 5.72 1.79
CA LEU A 116 14.65 6.83 1.06
C LEU A 116 15.13 7.93 2.02
N GLY A 117 14.29 8.34 2.96
CA GLY A 117 14.64 9.35 3.96
C GLY A 117 15.80 8.95 4.87
N LEU A 118 16.02 7.65 5.06
CA LEU A 118 17.14 7.08 5.82
C LEU A 118 18.39 6.85 4.97
N GLY A 119 18.39 7.23 3.68
CA GLY A 119 19.54 7.18 2.80
C GLY A 119 19.75 5.85 2.07
N TYR A 120 18.76 4.96 2.02
CA TYR A 120 18.80 3.80 1.13
C TYR A 120 18.60 4.27 -0.31
N THR A 121 19.44 3.81 -1.23
CA THR A 121 19.54 4.37 -2.59
C THR A 121 19.18 3.40 -3.70
N ASN A 122 19.01 2.11 -3.41
CA ASN A 122 18.71 1.07 -4.41
C ASN A 122 17.36 0.41 -4.10
N ILE A 123 16.29 1.16 -4.36
CA ILE A 123 14.94 0.76 -3.98
C ILE A 123 14.09 0.47 -5.23
N TYR A 124 13.54 -0.74 -5.27
CA TYR A 124 12.49 -1.16 -6.19
C TYR A 124 11.13 -1.03 -5.51
N TRP A 125 10.15 -0.53 -6.23
CA TRP A 125 8.77 -0.47 -5.75
C TRP A 125 7.86 -1.32 -6.62
N PHE A 126 7.43 -2.46 -6.07
CA PHE A 126 6.46 -3.35 -6.70
C PHE A 126 5.04 -2.88 -6.37
N ARG A 127 4.57 -1.83 -7.08
CA ARG A 127 3.30 -1.15 -6.85
C ARG A 127 2.10 -2.07 -7.01
N GLY A 128 2.11 -2.98 -8.00
CA GLY A 128 1.05 -3.96 -8.25
C GLY A 128 0.90 -4.98 -7.13
N GLY A 129 1.98 -5.27 -6.42
CA GLY A 129 2.02 -6.02 -5.18
C GLY A 129 1.40 -7.41 -5.24
N TRP A 130 0.82 -7.81 -4.12
CA TRP A 130 0.20 -9.12 -3.96
C TRP A 130 -0.90 -9.40 -4.98
N ASP A 131 -1.73 -8.41 -5.31
CA ASP A 131 -2.81 -8.56 -6.27
C ASP A 131 -2.27 -8.90 -7.66
N GLU A 132 -1.26 -8.19 -8.14
CA GLU A 132 -0.62 -8.49 -9.42
C GLU A 132 0.05 -9.87 -9.40
N TRP A 133 0.79 -10.18 -8.32
CA TRP A 133 1.48 -11.46 -8.16
C TRP A 133 0.52 -12.65 -8.26
N THR A 134 -0.59 -12.60 -7.54
CA THR A 134 -1.58 -13.68 -7.50
C THR A 134 -2.43 -13.77 -8.77
N GLN A 135 -2.79 -12.64 -9.38
CA GLN A 135 -3.51 -12.61 -10.66
C GLN A 135 -2.72 -13.27 -11.79
N LYS A 136 -1.39 -13.19 -11.73
CA LYS A 136 -0.49 -13.86 -12.68
C LYS A 136 -0.22 -15.33 -12.35
N GLY A 137 -0.83 -15.85 -11.29
CA GLY A 137 -0.66 -17.24 -10.88
C GLY A 137 0.76 -17.59 -10.42
N LEU A 138 1.52 -16.60 -9.94
CA LEU A 138 2.90 -16.81 -9.49
C LEU A 138 2.95 -17.54 -8.15
N PRO A 139 4.04 -18.25 -7.84
CA PRO A 139 4.16 -19.06 -6.63
C PRO A 139 3.98 -18.25 -5.36
N VAL A 140 3.22 -18.80 -4.40
CA VAL A 140 2.96 -18.21 -3.09
C VAL A 140 3.33 -19.18 -1.99
N MET A 141 3.83 -18.65 -0.88
CA MET A 141 4.06 -19.38 0.36
C MET A 141 2.90 -19.14 1.31
N LYS A 142 2.63 -20.11 2.17
CA LYS A 142 1.70 -20.00 3.32
C LYS A 142 2.44 -20.46 4.57
N ASN A 143 2.08 -19.86 5.70
CA ASN A 143 2.53 -20.31 7.02
C ASN A 143 1.80 -21.60 7.39
#